data_4a04eed242501613fd258555d7d620da
#
_entry.id   4a04eed242501613fd258555d7d620da
#
_cell.length_a   1.000
_cell.length_b   1.000
_cell.length_c   1.000
_cell.angle_alpha   90.00
_cell.angle_beta   90.00
_cell.angle_gamma   90.00
#
_symmetry.space_group_name_H-M   'P 1'
#
loop_
_entity.id
_entity.type
_entity.pdbx_description
1 polymer ?
#
loop_
_entity_poly.entity_id
_entity_poly.type
_entity_poly.pdbx_seq_one_letter_code
_entity_poly.pdbx_strand_id
1 'polypeptide(L)'
;MKFAHKLTLALLVVLAVVLSLCNTVLIGQQFRQELHTAQETLSADWQRESRAMQRTLVTPTSGSLAARVGSYLQAITEQNSLACAAYSVDGTSLYYALPTAVPLSEVEALLAQDGEPRMVLANNHTLLCAGTVVLPERCITLVIAQDAAPMWQARQARTRNALIVELLAMVLAGGLVL
;
A
#
# COMPACT_ATOMS: atom_id res chain seq x y z
N MET A 1 51.32 22.04 -5.33
CA MET A 1 49.96 22.10 -5.89
C MET A 1 49.36 20.73 -6.17
N LYS A 2 50.00 19.80 -6.89
CA LYS A 2 49.42 18.48 -7.27
C LYS A 2 48.93 17.56 -6.11
N PHE A 3 49.57 17.65 -4.91
CA PHE A 3 49.18 16.83 -3.77
C PHE A 3 47.89 17.32 -3.10
N ALA A 4 47.73 18.62 -2.90
CA ALA A 4 46.55 19.22 -2.31
C ALA A 4 45.29 18.91 -3.14
N HIS A 5 45.34 19.02 -4.47
CA HIS A 5 44.24 18.70 -5.36
C HIS A 5 43.83 17.22 -5.27
N LYS A 6 44.80 16.28 -5.18
CA LYS A 6 44.49 14.85 -5.00
C LYS A 6 43.81 14.58 -3.66
N LEU A 7 44.25 15.23 -2.60
CA LEU A 7 43.63 15.07 -1.28
C LEU A 7 42.22 15.63 -1.26
N THR A 8 42.00 16.81 -1.83
CA THR A 8 40.68 17.42 -1.93
C THR A 8 39.71 16.55 -2.75
N LEU A 9 40.19 16.03 -3.90
CA LEU A 9 39.38 15.13 -4.72
C LEU A 9 39.01 13.85 -3.96
N ALA A 10 39.95 13.23 -3.26
CA ALA A 10 39.70 12.06 -2.45
C ALA A 10 38.66 12.33 -1.35
N LEU A 11 38.75 13.49 -0.67
CA LEU A 11 37.79 13.89 0.35
C LEU A 11 36.39 14.10 -0.22
N LEU A 12 36.28 14.72 -1.40
CA LEU A 12 35.00 14.91 -2.09
C LEU A 12 34.35 13.59 -2.48
N VAL A 13 35.12 12.62 -2.97
CA VAL A 13 34.61 11.28 -3.30
C VAL A 13 34.09 10.56 -2.04
N VAL A 14 34.84 10.61 -0.94
CA VAL A 14 34.42 10.03 0.33
C VAL A 14 33.12 10.68 0.83
N LEU A 15 33.07 12.03 0.78
CA LEU A 15 31.87 12.76 1.20
C LEU A 15 30.64 12.38 0.35
N ALA A 16 30.81 12.28 -0.97
CA ALA A 16 29.74 11.87 -1.88
C ALA A 16 29.21 10.46 -1.55
N VAL A 17 30.13 9.50 -1.32
CA VAL A 17 29.75 8.14 -0.93
C VAL A 17 28.98 8.12 0.38
N VAL A 18 29.43 8.86 1.40
CA VAL A 18 28.75 8.95 2.69
C VAL A 18 27.37 9.58 2.54
N LEU A 19 27.23 10.66 1.79
CA LEU A 19 25.95 11.31 1.54
C LEU A 19 24.98 10.38 0.80
N SER A 20 25.45 9.66 -0.22
CA SER A 20 24.64 8.70 -0.97
C SER A 20 24.13 7.56 -0.10
N LEU A 21 24.98 7.01 0.78
CA LEU A 21 24.57 6.00 1.75
C LEU A 21 23.53 6.53 2.73
N CYS A 22 23.76 7.73 3.30
CA CYS A 22 22.80 8.36 4.21
C CYS A 22 21.45 8.60 3.54
N ASN A 23 21.44 9.15 2.33
CA ASN A 23 20.21 9.37 1.57
C ASN A 23 19.46 8.07 1.27
N THR A 24 20.18 7.02 0.87
CA THR A 24 19.58 5.70 0.61
C THR A 24 18.92 5.12 1.86
N VAL A 25 19.58 5.21 3.00
CA VAL A 25 19.04 4.75 4.29
C VAL A 25 17.81 5.56 4.69
N LEU A 26 17.86 6.89 4.61
CA LEU A 26 16.74 7.77 4.96
C LEU A 26 15.52 7.53 4.07
N ILE A 27 15.70 7.45 2.76
CA ILE A 27 14.62 7.16 1.81
C ILE A 27 14.01 5.79 2.10
N GLY A 28 14.86 4.80 2.41
CA GLY A 28 14.39 3.46 2.77
C GLY A 28 13.60 3.43 4.08
N GLN A 29 14.01 4.19 5.10
CA GLN A 29 13.28 4.30 6.37
C GLN A 29 11.94 5.01 6.18
N GLN A 30 11.90 6.13 5.47
CA GLN A 30 10.67 6.86 5.16
C GLN A 30 9.67 5.97 4.41
N PHE A 31 10.14 5.23 3.41
CA PHE A 31 9.28 4.32 2.66
C PHE A 31 8.68 3.22 3.54
N ARG A 32 9.48 2.62 4.43
CA ARG A 32 8.99 1.61 5.38
C ARG A 32 7.93 2.19 6.32
N GLN A 33 8.15 3.41 6.80
CA GLN A 33 7.20 4.10 7.67
C GLN A 33 5.90 4.43 6.94
N GLU A 34 5.98 4.94 5.71
CA GLU A 34 4.81 5.22 4.88
C GLU A 34 4.00 3.94 4.61
N LEU A 35 4.69 2.83 4.29
CA LEU A 35 4.05 1.54 4.06
C LEU A 35 3.37 1.01 5.33
N HIS A 36 4.03 1.10 6.48
CA HIS A 36 3.46 0.68 7.76
C HIS A 36 2.21 1.50 8.10
N THR A 37 2.25 2.83 7.95
CA THR A 37 1.10 3.70 8.18
C THR A 37 -0.05 3.36 7.23
N ALA A 38 0.22 3.06 5.96
CA ALA A 38 -0.81 2.64 5.02
C ALA A 38 -1.44 1.30 5.43
N GLN A 39 -0.64 0.35 5.91
CA GLN A 39 -1.15 -0.92 6.44
C GLN A 39 -2.04 -0.72 7.67
N GLU A 40 -1.63 0.11 8.62
CA GLU A 40 -2.44 0.44 9.80
C GLU A 40 -3.76 1.11 9.42
N THR A 41 -3.71 2.07 8.48
CA THR A 41 -4.91 2.76 7.98
C THR A 41 -5.87 1.78 7.31
N LEU A 42 -5.36 0.91 6.42
CA LEU A 42 -6.17 -0.08 5.73
C LEU A 42 -6.81 -1.09 6.69
N SER A 43 -6.06 -1.51 7.72
CA SER A 43 -6.59 -2.38 8.78
C SER A 43 -7.69 -1.70 9.58
N ALA A 44 -7.52 -0.43 9.94
CA ALA A 44 -8.53 0.36 10.65
C ALA A 44 -9.78 0.55 9.80
N ASP A 45 -9.62 0.84 8.50
CA ASP A 45 -10.73 0.97 7.56
C ASP A 45 -11.47 -0.36 7.42
N TRP A 46 -10.76 -1.47 7.29
CA TRP A 46 -11.38 -2.79 7.25
C TRP A 46 -12.21 -3.07 8.52
N GLN A 47 -11.66 -2.79 9.71
CA GLN A 47 -12.37 -2.97 10.97
C GLN A 47 -13.59 -2.06 11.08
N ARG A 48 -13.49 -0.82 10.61
CA ARG A 48 -14.60 0.13 10.60
C ARG A 48 -15.72 -0.38 9.71
N GLU A 49 -15.40 -0.73 8.47
CA GLU A 49 -16.39 -1.15 7.48
C GLU A 49 -17.00 -2.52 7.83
N SER A 50 -16.22 -3.46 8.36
CA SER A 50 -16.73 -4.76 8.82
C SER A 50 -17.77 -4.60 9.95
N ARG A 51 -17.47 -3.72 10.94
CA ARG A 51 -18.42 -3.43 12.03
C ARG A 51 -19.67 -2.69 11.54
N ALA A 52 -19.49 -1.73 10.62
CA ALA A 52 -20.61 -1.00 10.04
C ALA A 52 -21.51 -1.94 9.22
N MET A 53 -20.92 -2.82 8.41
CA MET A 53 -21.63 -3.85 7.68
C MET A 53 -22.42 -4.78 8.62
N GLN A 54 -21.78 -5.27 9.69
CA GLN A 54 -22.45 -6.09 10.68
C GLN A 54 -23.69 -5.41 11.26
N ARG A 55 -23.58 -4.12 11.65
CA ARG A 55 -24.71 -3.36 12.21
C ARG A 55 -25.82 -3.14 11.19
N THR A 56 -25.48 -2.82 9.96
CA THR A 56 -26.45 -2.48 8.91
C THR A 56 -27.20 -3.74 8.42
N LEU A 57 -26.51 -4.87 8.31
CA LEU A 57 -27.08 -6.11 7.77
C LEU A 57 -27.71 -7.02 8.82
N VAL A 58 -27.72 -6.63 10.10
CA VAL A 58 -28.44 -7.34 11.18
C VAL A 58 -29.95 -7.32 10.96
N THR A 59 -30.49 -6.22 10.42
CA THR A 59 -31.93 -6.10 10.20
C THR A 59 -32.32 -6.87 8.95
N PRO A 60 -33.18 -7.92 9.06
CA PRO A 60 -33.65 -8.65 7.91
C PRO A 60 -34.55 -7.75 7.06
N THR A 61 -33.99 -7.22 5.99
CA THR A 61 -34.72 -6.54 4.93
C THR A 61 -35.02 -7.50 3.79
N SER A 62 -36.11 -7.22 3.04
CA SER A 62 -36.48 -8.03 1.87
C SER A 62 -35.34 -8.05 0.84
N GLY A 63 -34.87 -9.24 0.44
CA GLY A 63 -33.83 -9.43 -0.57
C GLY A 63 -32.84 -10.53 -0.20
N SER A 64 -32.11 -11.03 -1.20
CA SER A 64 -31.04 -11.99 -0.96
C SER A 64 -29.85 -11.31 -0.23
N LEU A 65 -29.12 -12.11 0.56
CA LEU A 65 -27.91 -11.60 1.23
C LEU A 65 -26.93 -10.95 0.23
N ALA A 66 -26.76 -11.57 -0.94
CA ALA A 66 -25.89 -11.03 -1.99
C ALA A 66 -26.32 -9.63 -2.46
N ALA A 67 -27.63 -9.40 -2.64
CA ALA A 67 -28.14 -8.09 -3.03
C ALA A 67 -27.93 -7.03 -1.93
N ARG A 68 -28.12 -7.40 -0.66
CA ARG A 68 -27.91 -6.49 0.48
C ARG A 68 -26.44 -6.15 0.68
N VAL A 69 -25.54 -7.15 0.61
CA VAL A 69 -24.08 -6.95 0.67
C VAL A 69 -23.62 -6.11 -0.53
N GLY A 70 -24.11 -6.44 -1.73
CA GLY A 70 -23.76 -5.71 -2.95
C GLY A 70 -24.13 -4.23 -2.88
N SER A 71 -25.38 -3.90 -2.50
CA SER A 71 -25.82 -2.50 -2.37
C SER A 71 -25.07 -1.73 -1.27
N TYR A 72 -24.76 -2.39 -0.16
CA TYR A 72 -23.95 -1.78 0.91
C TYR A 72 -22.54 -1.45 0.42
N LEU A 73 -21.85 -2.40 -0.20
CA LEU A 73 -20.49 -2.22 -0.70
C LEU A 73 -20.41 -1.25 -1.88
N GLN A 74 -21.45 -1.23 -2.74
CA GLN A 74 -21.54 -0.24 -3.80
C GLN A 74 -21.61 1.18 -3.22
N ALA A 75 -22.43 1.40 -2.20
CA ALA A 75 -22.53 2.71 -1.54
C ALA A 75 -21.19 3.14 -0.93
N ILE A 76 -20.43 2.22 -0.30
CA ILE A 76 -19.09 2.51 0.25
C ILE A 76 -18.10 2.85 -0.87
N THR A 77 -18.10 2.07 -1.95
CA THR A 77 -17.21 2.32 -3.09
C THR A 77 -17.45 3.70 -3.69
N GLU A 78 -18.72 4.10 -3.82
CA GLU A 78 -19.10 5.39 -4.36
C GLU A 78 -18.78 6.56 -3.39
N GLN A 79 -19.00 6.38 -2.08
CA GLN A 79 -18.80 7.43 -1.09
C GLN A 79 -17.35 7.62 -0.65
N ASN A 80 -16.63 6.51 -0.44
CA ASN A 80 -15.30 6.51 0.15
C ASN A 80 -14.19 6.22 -0.88
N SER A 81 -14.53 5.97 -2.15
CA SER A 81 -13.58 5.56 -3.20
C SER A 81 -12.74 4.34 -2.80
N LEU A 82 -13.28 3.49 -1.93
CA LEU A 82 -12.63 2.26 -1.46
C LEU A 82 -12.90 1.15 -2.47
N ALA A 83 -11.84 0.52 -2.96
CA ALA A 83 -11.97 -0.67 -3.78
C ALA A 83 -12.22 -1.87 -2.86
N CYS A 84 -13.33 -2.58 -3.04
CA CYS A 84 -13.71 -3.69 -2.18
C CYS A 84 -14.33 -4.85 -2.94
N ALA A 85 -14.26 -6.04 -2.33
CA ALA A 85 -14.95 -7.23 -2.79
C ALA A 85 -15.49 -8.02 -1.59
N ALA A 86 -16.53 -8.79 -1.80
CA ALA A 86 -17.06 -9.70 -0.81
C ALA A 86 -17.27 -11.08 -1.43
N TYR A 87 -16.92 -12.09 -0.66
CA TYR A 87 -17.05 -13.49 -1.05
C TYR A 87 -17.81 -14.27 0.03
N SER A 88 -18.60 -15.22 -0.40
CA SER A 88 -19.19 -16.22 0.50
C SER A 88 -18.10 -17.21 0.96
N VAL A 89 -18.37 -17.97 2.03
CA VAL A 89 -17.47 -19.02 2.54
C VAL A 89 -17.09 -20.08 1.49
N ASP A 90 -17.98 -20.31 0.54
CA ASP A 90 -17.76 -21.22 -0.59
C ASP A 90 -16.91 -20.61 -1.73
N GLY A 91 -16.38 -19.39 -1.54
CA GLY A 91 -15.58 -18.68 -2.54
C GLY A 91 -16.41 -17.97 -3.61
N THR A 92 -17.74 -18.06 -3.58
CA THR A 92 -18.60 -17.37 -4.54
C THR A 92 -18.55 -15.86 -4.32
N SER A 93 -18.28 -15.10 -5.39
CA SER A 93 -18.28 -13.64 -5.32
C SER A 93 -19.70 -13.11 -5.13
N LEU A 94 -19.88 -12.33 -4.06
CA LEU A 94 -21.13 -11.61 -3.77
C LEU A 94 -21.11 -10.20 -4.33
N TYR A 95 -19.92 -9.58 -4.34
CA TYR A 95 -19.66 -8.26 -4.88
C TYR A 95 -18.18 -8.15 -5.28
N TYR A 96 -17.89 -7.44 -6.37
CA TYR A 96 -16.53 -7.25 -6.84
C TYR A 96 -16.34 -5.87 -7.46
N ALA A 97 -15.52 -5.04 -6.82
CA ALA A 97 -15.10 -3.73 -7.30
C ALA A 97 -13.61 -3.49 -6.98
N LEU A 98 -12.78 -4.54 -7.09
CA LEU A 98 -11.33 -4.40 -6.99
C LEU A 98 -10.75 -3.90 -8.32
N PRO A 99 -9.59 -3.20 -8.29
CA PRO A 99 -8.89 -2.84 -9.51
C PRO A 99 -8.59 -4.08 -10.36
N THR A 100 -8.74 -3.97 -11.67
CA THR A 100 -8.48 -5.05 -12.64
C THR A 100 -7.05 -5.61 -12.58
N ALA A 101 -6.14 -4.86 -12.00
CA ALA A 101 -4.74 -5.23 -11.83
C ALA A 101 -4.48 -6.20 -10.66
N VAL A 102 -5.49 -6.47 -9.80
CA VAL A 102 -5.35 -7.42 -8.68
C VAL A 102 -5.51 -8.84 -9.23
N PRO A 103 -4.48 -9.71 -9.14
CA PRO A 103 -4.59 -11.09 -9.59
C PRO A 103 -5.61 -11.86 -8.73
N LEU A 104 -6.51 -12.58 -9.36
CA LEU A 104 -7.53 -13.37 -8.66
C LEU A 104 -6.89 -14.42 -7.73
N SER A 105 -5.74 -14.98 -8.14
CA SER A 105 -4.98 -15.95 -7.33
C SER A 105 -4.51 -15.41 -5.99
N GLU A 106 -4.19 -14.13 -5.89
CA GLU A 106 -3.80 -13.49 -4.62
C GLU A 106 -5.01 -13.31 -3.69
N VAL A 107 -6.18 -13.01 -4.26
CA VAL A 107 -7.43 -12.96 -3.52
C VAL A 107 -7.82 -14.35 -3.03
N GLU A 108 -7.74 -15.37 -3.88
CA GLU A 108 -8.03 -16.77 -3.51
C GLU A 108 -7.10 -17.29 -2.41
N ALA A 109 -5.82 -16.92 -2.45
CA ALA A 109 -4.88 -17.27 -1.38
C ALA A 109 -5.24 -16.64 -0.03
N LEU A 110 -5.85 -15.45 -0.04
CA LEU A 110 -6.37 -14.80 1.17
C LEU A 110 -7.68 -15.44 1.65
N LEU A 111 -8.56 -15.87 0.72
CA LEU A 111 -9.82 -16.51 1.03
C LEU A 111 -9.65 -17.90 1.66
N ALA A 112 -8.59 -18.61 1.29
CA ALA A 112 -8.29 -19.94 1.82
C ALA A 112 -7.88 -19.96 3.30
N GLN A 113 -7.78 -18.81 3.95
CA GLN A 113 -7.29 -18.67 5.32
C GLN A 113 -8.33 -18.02 6.21
N ASP A 114 -9.01 -18.82 7.01
CA ASP A 114 -9.96 -18.35 8.03
C ASP A 114 -9.25 -17.61 9.17
N GLY A 115 -9.90 -16.59 9.72
CA GLY A 115 -9.48 -15.93 10.97
C GLY A 115 -9.38 -14.42 10.91
N GLU A 116 -8.38 -13.89 11.62
CA GLU A 116 -8.11 -12.45 11.75
C GLU A 116 -7.80 -11.79 10.40
N PRO A 117 -8.11 -10.48 10.25
CA PRO A 117 -7.84 -9.76 9.00
C PRO A 117 -6.35 -9.83 8.67
N ARG A 118 -6.05 -10.23 7.45
CA ARG A 118 -4.69 -10.36 6.94
C ARG A 118 -4.43 -9.36 5.84
N MET A 119 -3.19 -8.88 5.81
CA MET A 119 -2.75 -7.96 4.78
C MET A 119 -1.71 -8.60 3.89
N VAL A 120 -1.86 -8.39 2.59
CA VAL A 120 -0.92 -8.80 1.56
C VAL A 120 -0.64 -7.63 0.64
N LEU A 121 0.61 -7.48 0.24
CA LEU A 121 1.00 -6.57 -0.81
C LEU A 121 1.02 -7.35 -2.13
N ALA A 122 0.08 -7.04 -2.99
CA ALA A 122 0.01 -7.63 -4.32
C ALA A 122 1.14 -7.14 -5.24
N ASN A 123 1.47 -7.93 -6.26
CA ASN A 123 2.60 -7.66 -7.18
C ASN A 123 2.49 -6.33 -7.95
N ASN A 124 1.30 -5.77 -8.07
CA ASN A 124 1.02 -4.48 -8.71
C ASN A 124 1.07 -3.29 -7.74
N HIS A 125 1.68 -3.44 -6.57
CA HIS A 125 1.71 -2.43 -5.51
C HIS A 125 0.33 -2.09 -4.91
N THR A 126 -0.62 -3.01 -4.94
CA THR A 126 -1.90 -2.88 -4.25
C THR A 126 -1.83 -3.55 -2.90
N LEU A 127 -2.16 -2.84 -1.83
CA LEU A 127 -2.36 -3.40 -0.50
C LEU A 127 -3.75 -4.02 -0.44
N LEU A 128 -3.83 -5.27 -0.02
CA LEU A 128 -5.07 -6.01 0.20
C LEU A 128 -5.21 -6.32 1.69
N CYS A 129 -6.38 -6.07 2.24
CA CYS A 129 -6.76 -6.52 3.57
C CYS A 129 -8.01 -7.38 3.45
N ALA A 130 -7.91 -8.64 3.85
CA ALA A 130 -9.01 -9.59 3.81
C ALA A 130 -9.27 -10.20 5.18
N GLY A 131 -10.53 -10.42 5.51
CA GLY A 131 -10.91 -11.06 6.76
C GLY A 131 -12.39 -11.44 6.79
N THR A 132 -12.74 -12.32 7.71
CA THR A 132 -14.10 -12.86 7.85
C THR A 132 -14.99 -11.90 8.63
N VAL A 133 -16.14 -11.60 8.07
CA VAL A 133 -17.22 -10.83 8.70
C VAL A 133 -18.35 -11.78 9.02
N VAL A 134 -18.70 -11.89 10.30
CA VAL A 134 -19.79 -12.74 10.76
C VAL A 134 -21.10 -11.97 10.67
N LEU A 135 -21.99 -12.38 9.78
CA LEU A 135 -23.35 -11.86 9.67
C LEU A 135 -24.34 -12.87 10.29
N PRO A 136 -25.56 -12.46 10.65
CA PRO A 136 -26.54 -13.34 11.29
C PRO A 136 -26.90 -14.59 10.45
N GLU A 137 -26.89 -14.45 9.13
CA GLU A 137 -27.27 -15.53 8.21
C GLU A 137 -26.07 -16.38 7.78
N ARG A 138 -24.91 -15.79 7.55
CA ARG A 138 -23.68 -16.45 7.06
C ARG A 138 -22.44 -15.64 7.38
N CYS A 139 -21.30 -16.31 7.38
CA CYS A 139 -20.01 -15.65 7.31
C CYS A 139 -19.71 -15.25 5.86
N ILE A 140 -19.07 -14.12 5.68
CA ILE A 140 -18.56 -13.64 4.39
C ILE A 140 -17.12 -13.19 4.57
N THR A 141 -16.33 -13.22 3.51
CA THR A 141 -14.99 -12.63 3.50
C THR A 141 -15.05 -11.27 2.82
N LEU A 142 -14.71 -10.23 3.57
CA LEU A 142 -14.58 -8.86 3.06
C LEU A 142 -13.12 -8.59 2.71
N VAL A 143 -12.89 -8.16 1.47
CA VAL A 143 -11.59 -7.73 0.96
C VAL A 143 -11.64 -6.25 0.66
N ILE A 144 -10.71 -5.49 1.20
CA ILE A 144 -10.53 -4.06 0.87
C ILE A 144 -9.15 -3.90 0.25
N ALA A 145 -9.07 -3.10 -0.80
CA ALA A 145 -7.83 -2.83 -1.53
C ALA A 145 -7.52 -1.33 -1.53
N GLN A 146 -6.23 -1.02 -1.40
CA GLN A 146 -5.70 0.33 -1.50
C GLN A 146 -4.53 0.35 -2.49
N ASP A 147 -4.55 1.30 -3.43
CA ASP A 147 -3.43 1.52 -4.34
C ASP A 147 -2.25 2.14 -3.58
N ALA A 148 -1.15 1.41 -3.53
CA ALA A 148 0.11 1.86 -2.95
C ALA A 148 1.15 2.27 -4.02
N ALA A 149 0.83 2.18 -5.31
CA ALA A 149 1.72 2.60 -6.40
C ALA A 149 2.25 4.04 -6.24
N PRO A 150 1.47 5.03 -5.76
CA PRO A 150 1.98 6.37 -5.49
C PRO A 150 3.18 6.41 -4.53
N MET A 151 3.24 5.50 -3.55
CA MET A 151 4.37 5.42 -2.61
C MET A 151 5.66 4.99 -3.30
N TRP A 152 5.58 4.01 -4.24
CA TRP A 152 6.71 3.57 -5.05
C TRP A 152 7.18 4.67 -5.99
N GLN A 153 6.25 5.38 -6.63
CA GLN A 153 6.57 6.53 -7.48
C GLN A 153 7.25 7.64 -6.68
N ALA A 154 6.74 7.96 -5.50
CA ALA A 154 7.34 8.94 -4.60
C ALA A 154 8.76 8.53 -4.17
N ARG A 155 8.98 7.25 -3.83
CA ARG A 155 10.30 6.71 -3.53
C ARG A 155 11.27 6.86 -4.70
N GLN A 156 10.85 6.49 -5.92
CA GLN A 156 11.68 6.65 -7.12
C GLN A 156 12.01 8.12 -7.39
N ALA A 157 11.03 9.02 -7.25
CA ALA A 157 11.23 10.45 -7.41
C ALA A 157 12.24 11.01 -6.39
N ARG A 158 12.13 10.63 -5.11
CA ARG A 158 13.07 11.02 -4.05
C ARG A 158 14.47 10.51 -4.34
N THR A 159 14.63 9.25 -4.75
CA THR A 159 15.93 8.67 -5.11
C THR A 159 16.55 9.42 -6.30
N ARG A 160 15.78 9.69 -7.35
CA ARG A 160 16.24 10.45 -8.51
C ARG A 160 16.67 11.86 -8.13
N ASN A 161 15.88 12.55 -7.32
CA ASN A 161 16.18 13.91 -6.88
C ASN A 161 17.44 13.95 -6.00
N ALA A 162 17.61 12.97 -5.10
CA ALA A 162 18.82 12.86 -4.28
C ALA A 162 20.06 12.69 -5.16
N LEU A 163 20.04 11.83 -6.17
CA LEU A 163 21.13 11.63 -7.11
C LEU A 163 21.45 12.89 -7.92
N ILE A 164 20.44 13.64 -8.35
CA ILE A 164 20.63 14.92 -9.07
C ILE A 164 21.33 15.94 -8.15
N VAL A 165 20.87 16.08 -6.91
CA VAL A 165 21.47 17.01 -5.94
C VAL A 165 22.92 16.64 -5.64
N GLU A 166 23.22 15.35 -5.45
CA GLU A 166 24.57 14.85 -5.22
C GLU A 166 25.49 15.14 -6.42
N LEU A 167 25.01 14.92 -7.63
CA LEU A 167 25.76 15.16 -8.85
C LEU A 167 26.05 16.67 -9.03
N LEU A 168 25.06 17.54 -8.78
CA LEU A 168 25.23 18.97 -8.82
C LEU A 168 26.26 19.46 -7.77
N ALA A 169 26.16 18.92 -6.55
CA ALA A 169 27.09 19.24 -5.47
C ALA A 169 28.54 18.84 -5.84
N MET A 170 28.74 17.68 -6.45
CA MET A 170 30.03 17.22 -6.92
C MET A 170 30.60 18.11 -8.05
N VAL A 171 29.77 18.52 -9.00
CA VAL A 171 30.19 19.42 -10.09
C VAL A 171 30.59 20.77 -9.55
N LEU A 172 29.81 21.35 -8.64
CA LEU A 172 30.12 22.63 -8.01
C LEU A 172 31.40 22.55 -7.18
N ALA A 173 31.55 21.50 -6.37
CA ALA A 173 32.75 21.31 -5.56
C ALA A 173 34.01 21.05 -6.41
N GLY A 174 33.90 20.29 -7.50
CA GLY A 174 34.97 20.05 -8.46
C GLY A 174 35.36 21.30 -9.23
N GLY A 175 34.40 22.14 -9.62
CA GLY A 175 34.63 23.41 -10.29
C GLY A 175 35.31 24.48 -9.41
N LEU A 176 35.17 24.38 -8.08
CA LEU A 176 35.87 25.28 -7.13
C LEU A 176 37.33 24.87 -6.88
N VAL A 177 37.71 23.64 -7.26
CA VAL A 177 39.09 23.10 -7.06
C VAL A 177 39.97 23.28 -8.31
N LEU A 178 39.39 23.58 -9.47
CA LEU A 178 40.09 23.89 -10.71
C LEU A 178 40.45 25.37 -10.79
#